data_b0055817ede4ce2c895024235fcd6e8b
#
_entry.id   b0055817ede4ce2c895024235fcd6e8b
#
_cell.length_a   1.000
_cell.length_b   1.000
_cell.length_c   1.000
_cell.angle_alpha   90.00
_cell.angle_beta   90.00
_cell.angle_gamma   90.00
#
_symmetry.space_group_name_H-M   'P 1'
#
loop_
_entity.id
_entity.type
_entity.pdbx_description
1 polymer ?
#
loop_
_entity_poly.entity_id
_entity_poly.type
_entity_poly.pdbx_seq_one_letter_code
_entity_poly.pdbx_strand_id
1 'polypeptide(L)'
;CEETQTDYLMVNGSDEGRNIETVRTTLNQFCSSVSMTGNRKAVIMDEADYSNPDSVQPAMRGFIEKFGNNVSFIFTCNYPNRIIEPIHSRCAVIDFLIPKNEKPKIAENYLHRCEDVLKKEEVEFERKVLIQLIMKHFPDFRRVLNELQRYSASGKIDTGILSSLEELNVTELVESLKTKRFSDMRKWTNSNMDSDTTRIFRKLYDSLNSYLKPQSVPQAVLIIADYQYKSAFVADQEINMVACLTEIMVECSFK
;
A
#
# COMPACT_ATOMS: atom_id res chain seq x y z
N CYS A 1 -10.76 4.14 -22.08
CA CYS A 1 -10.74 3.49 -23.42
C CYS A 1 -12.12 2.94 -23.78
N GLU A 2 -12.82 2.26 -22.86
CA GLU A 2 -14.17 1.69 -23.13
C GLU A 2 -15.20 2.77 -23.49
N GLU A 3 -15.31 3.82 -22.69
CA GLU A 3 -16.25 4.95 -22.95
C GLU A 3 -15.96 5.67 -24.27
N THR A 4 -14.70 5.73 -24.68
CA THR A 4 -14.26 6.38 -25.92
C THR A 4 -14.17 5.43 -27.10
N GLN A 5 -14.53 4.16 -26.93
CA GLN A 5 -14.38 3.10 -27.93
C GLN A 5 -12.99 3.06 -28.57
N THR A 6 -11.96 3.28 -27.76
CA THR A 6 -10.56 3.31 -28.18
C THR A 6 -9.96 1.90 -28.07
N ASP A 7 -9.39 1.40 -29.15
CA ASP A 7 -8.62 0.15 -29.13
C ASP A 7 -7.43 0.31 -28.19
N TYR A 8 -7.30 -0.57 -27.20
CA TYR A 8 -6.19 -0.51 -26.25
C TYR A 8 -5.53 -1.85 -26.00
N LEU A 9 -4.26 -1.79 -25.69
CA LEU A 9 -3.46 -2.91 -25.19
C LEU A 9 -3.00 -2.56 -23.78
N MET A 10 -3.28 -3.45 -22.83
CA MET A 10 -2.80 -3.32 -21.46
C MET A 10 -1.70 -4.34 -21.19
N VAL A 11 -0.57 -3.88 -20.66
CA VAL A 11 0.59 -4.69 -20.29
C VAL A 11 0.91 -4.39 -18.84
N ASN A 12 1.06 -5.40 -18.00
CA ASN A 12 1.47 -5.21 -16.61
C ASN A 12 3.01 -5.26 -16.50
N GLY A 13 3.62 -4.18 -15.98
CA GLY A 13 5.07 -4.04 -15.80
C GLY A 13 5.66 -5.02 -14.78
N SER A 14 4.85 -5.52 -13.85
CA SER A 14 5.29 -6.47 -12.84
C SER A 14 5.28 -7.93 -13.31
N ASP A 15 4.61 -8.24 -14.42
CA ASP A 15 4.45 -9.58 -14.98
C ASP A 15 5.01 -9.64 -16.41
N GLU A 16 4.14 -9.61 -17.41
CA GLU A 16 4.53 -9.69 -18.85
C GLU A 16 5.51 -8.59 -19.27
N GLY A 17 5.38 -7.41 -18.67
CA GLY A 17 6.23 -6.25 -18.90
C GLY A 17 7.68 -6.39 -18.42
N ARG A 18 8.05 -7.50 -17.77
CA ARG A 18 9.46 -7.80 -17.45
C ARG A 18 10.24 -8.41 -18.60
N ASN A 19 9.56 -9.12 -19.50
CA ASN A 19 10.21 -9.77 -20.64
C ASN A 19 10.22 -8.84 -21.86
N ILE A 20 11.43 -8.38 -22.21
CA ILE A 20 11.63 -7.45 -23.32
C ILE A 20 11.15 -7.99 -24.68
N GLU A 21 11.32 -9.29 -24.94
CA GLU A 21 10.92 -9.88 -26.23
C GLU A 21 9.41 -9.96 -26.35
N THR A 22 8.72 -10.37 -25.28
CA THR A 22 7.26 -10.39 -25.23
C THR A 22 6.71 -8.98 -25.45
N VAL A 23 7.24 -7.99 -24.72
CA VAL A 23 6.84 -6.58 -24.84
C VAL A 23 7.06 -6.07 -26.26
N ARG A 24 8.24 -6.33 -26.87
CA ARG A 24 8.55 -5.89 -28.24
C ARG A 24 7.62 -6.53 -29.27
N THR A 25 7.40 -7.82 -29.19
CA THR A 25 6.56 -8.54 -30.15
C THR A 25 5.11 -8.08 -30.08
N THR A 26 4.53 -8.06 -28.88
CA THR A 26 3.13 -7.67 -28.65
C THR A 26 2.88 -6.21 -29.02
N LEU A 27 3.79 -5.30 -28.60
CA LEU A 27 3.68 -3.88 -28.91
C LEU A 27 3.85 -3.60 -30.40
N ASN A 28 4.85 -4.20 -31.08
CA ASN A 28 5.00 -4.01 -32.53
C ASN A 28 3.77 -4.47 -33.28
N GLN A 29 3.22 -5.64 -32.95
CA GLN A 29 2.02 -6.16 -33.60
C GLN A 29 0.83 -5.23 -33.38
N PHE A 30 0.59 -4.79 -32.15
CA PHE A 30 -0.51 -3.89 -31.83
C PHE A 30 -0.32 -2.51 -32.45
N CYS A 31 0.83 -1.87 -32.30
CA CYS A 31 1.07 -0.50 -32.76
C CYS A 31 1.13 -0.39 -34.29
N SER A 32 1.53 -1.46 -35.00
CA SER A 32 1.60 -1.47 -36.46
C SER A 32 0.26 -1.80 -37.13
N SER A 33 -0.71 -2.40 -36.42
CA SER A 33 -2.03 -2.69 -36.97
C SER A 33 -2.88 -1.42 -37.05
N VAL A 34 -3.85 -1.41 -37.98
CA VAL A 34 -4.81 -0.29 -38.10
C VAL A 34 -5.90 -0.43 -37.04
N SER A 35 -6.38 0.69 -36.48
CA SER A 35 -7.52 0.69 -35.57
C SER A 35 -8.80 0.35 -36.33
N MET A 36 -9.61 -0.55 -35.75
CA MET A 36 -10.91 -0.92 -36.30
C MET A 36 -11.93 0.22 -36.21
N THR A 37 -11.76 1.10 -35.21
CA THR A 37 -12.67 2.24 -34.96
C THR A 37 -12.25 3.52 -35.68
N GLY A 38 -11.08 3.52 -36.33
CA GLY A 38 -10.49 4.72 -36.93
C GLY A 38 -9.92 5.72 -35.93
N ASN A 39 -10.03 5.43 -34.64
CA ASN A 39 -9.51 6.25 -33.54
C ASN A 39 -8.03 5.97 -33.26
N ARG A 40 -7.41 6.89 -32.54
CA ARG A 40 -6.05 6.70 -32.02
C ARG A 40 -6.04 5.56 -30.99
N LYS A 41 -5.12 4.62 -31.13
CA LYS A 41 -4.97 3.51 -30.17
C LYS A 41 -4.32 3.96 -28.86
N ALA A 42 -4.44 3.12 -27.84
CA ALA A 42 -3.76 3.33 -26.56
C ALA A 42 -2.97 2.08 -26.14
N VAL A 43 -1.75 2.29 -25.66
CA VAL A 43 -0.97 1.31 -24.91
C VAL A 43 -0.92 1.75 -23.47
N ILE A 44 -1.40 0.89 -22.58
CA ILE A 44 -1.40 1.13 -21.13
C ILE A 44 -0.38 0.18 -20.51
N MET A 45 0.64 0.74 -19.88
CA MET A 45 1.60 0.00 -19.07
C MET A 45 1.31 0.24 -17.60
N ASP A 46 0.62 -0.71 -17.01
CA ASP A 46 0.30 -0.67 -15.57
C ASP A 46 1.50 -1.13 -14.75
N GLU A 47 1.69 -0.54 -13.56
CA GLU A 47 2.85 -0.82 -12.70
C GLU A 47 4.20 -0.69 -13.43
N ALA A 48 4.35 0.34 -14.25
CA ALA A 48 5.54 0.54 -15.09
C ALA A 48 6.86 0.65 -14.31
N ASP A 49 6.79 1.06 -13.05
CA ASP A 49 7.92 1.14 -12.12
C ASP A 49 8.51 -0.23 -11.71
N TYR A 50 7.81 -1.34 -12.02
CA TYR A 50 8.33 -2.70 -11.86
C TYR A 50 8.93 -3.28 -13.15
N SER A 51 8.79 -2.59 -14.28
CA SER A 51 9.43 -3.01 -15.53
C SER A 51 10.94 -2.81 -15.47
N ASN A 52 11.68 -3.66 -16.20
CA ASN A 52 13.15 -3.62 -16.19
C ASN A 52 13.67 -2.27 -16.74
N PRO A 53 14.42 -1.48 -15.92
CA PRO A 53 14.91 -0.16 -16.31
C PRO A 53 16.02 -0.21 -17.37
N ASP A 54 16.73 -1.33 -17.50
CA ASP A 54 17.87 -1.46 -18.42
C ASP A 54 17.48 -2.00 -19.79
N SER A 55 16.31 -2.64 -19.91
CA SER A 55 15.89 -3.28 -21.16
C SER A 55 14.51 -2.82 -21.64
N VAL A 56 13.48 -2.96 -20.79
CA VAL A 56 12.09 -2.68 -21.17
C VAL A 56 11.81 -1.19 -21.28
N GLN A 57 12.21 -0.40 -20.30
CA GLN A 57 11.95 1.04 -20.32
C GLN A 57 12.65 1.76 -21.48
N PRO A 58 13.93 1.47 -21.83
CA PRO A 58 14.56 2.00 -23.04
C PRO A 58 13.84 1.58 -24.34
N ALA A 59 13.30 0.36 -24.39
CA ALA A 59 12.50 -0.07 -25.53
C ALA A 59 11.21 0.72 -25.66
N MET A 60 10.50 0.97 -24.52
CA MET A 60 9.30 1.81 -24.50
C MET A 60 9.55 3.22 -25.00
N ARG A 61 10.71 3.83 -24.65
CA ARG A 61 11.12 5.10 -25.25
C ARG A 61 11.13 5.03 -26.78
N GLY A 62 11.71 3.97 -27.36
CA GLY A 62 11.74 3.77 -28.81
C GLY A 62 10.35 3.61 -29.41
N PHE A 63 9.41 2.94 -28.72
CA PHE A 63 8.02 2.80 -29.16
C PHE A 63 7.29 4.15 -29.13
N ILE A 64 7.47 4.96 -28.10
CA ILE A 64 6.88 6.31 -28.02
C ILE A 64 7.33 7.15 -29.21
N GLU A 65 8.63 7.15 -29.53
CA GLU A 65 9.17 7.91 -30.67
C GLU A 65 8.65 7.40 -32.01
N LYS A 66 8.57 6.08 -32.19
CA LYS A 66 8.17 5.45 -33.46
C LYS A 66 6.68 5.55 -33.74
N PHE A 67 5.83 5.37 -32.73
CA PHE A 67 4.39 5.20 -32.90
C PHE A 67 3.56 6.33 -32.27
N GLY A 68 4.18 7.32 -31.64
CA GLY A 68 3.51 8.38 -30.90
C GLY A 68 2.52 9.22 -31.69
N ASN A 69 2.59 9.22 -33.03
CA ASN A 69 1.59 9.87 -33.89
C ASN A 69 0.25 9.13 -33.93
N ASN A 70 0.26 7.79 -33.84
CA ASN A 70 -0.92 6.93 -34.02
C ASN A 70 -1.37 6.26 -32.72
N VAL A 71 -0.48 6.17 -31.73
CA VAL A 71 -0.70 5.48 -30.46
C VAL A 71 -0.41 6.41 -29.29
N SER A 72 -1.30 6.43 -28.31
CA SER A 72 -1.08 7.09 -27.03
C SER A 72 -0.49 6.09 -26.04
N PHE A 73 0.57 6.47 -25.33
CA PHE A 73 1.19 5.66 -24.29
C PHE A 73 0.82 6.21 -22.92
N ILE A 74 0.30 5.35 -22.06
CA ILE A 74 -0.12 5.66 -20.70
C ILE A 74 0.65 4.75 -19.75
N PHE A 75 1.37 5.35 -18.81
CA PHE A 75 2.13 4.63 -17.79
C PHE A 75 1.53 4.93 -16.44
N THR A 76 1.21 3.90 -15.65
CA THR A 76 0.87 4.08 -14.24
C THR A 76 2.04 3.61 -13.38
N CYS A 77 2.30 4.30 -12.29
CA CYS A 77 3.34 3.92 -11.33
C CYS A 77 3.04 4.46 -9.93
N ASN A 78 3.56 3.78 -8.92
CA ASN A 78 3.56 4.26 -7.55
C ASN A 78 4.88 4.96 -7.20
N TYR A 79 5.96 4.61 -7.88
CA TYR A 79 7.31 5.13 -7.62
C TYR A 79 7.88 5.79 -8.88
N PRO A 80 7.57 7.09 -9.13
CA PRO A 80 8.03 7.81 -10.33
C PRO A 80 9.55 7.79 -10.52
N ASN A 81 10.29 7.77 -9.42
CA ASN A 81 11.76 7.71 -9.41
C ASN A 81 12.35 6.40 -9.98
N ARG A 82 11.54 5.36 -10.19
CA ARG A 82 11.94 4.12 -10.86
C ARG A 82 11.72 4.15 -12.37
N ILE A 83 11.06 5.18 -12.87
CA ILE A 83 10.89 5.39 -14.31
C ILE A 83 12.06 6.23 -14.81
N ILE A 84 12.69 5.79 -15.92
CA ILE A 84 13.84 6.48 -16.47
C ILE A 84 13.48 7.87 -17.01
N GLU A 85 14.37 8.83 -16.85
CA GLU A 85 14.20 10.22 -17.28
C GLU A 85 13.76 10.38 -18.76
N PRO A 86 14.28 9.56 -19.71
CA PRO A 86 13.84 9.64 -21.10
C PRO A 86 12.34 9.36 -21.33
N ILE A 87 11.65 8.63 -20.45
CA ILE A 87 10.20 8.44 -20.50
C ILE A 87 9.50 9.68 -19.93
N HIS A 88 9.96 10.18 -18.77
CA HIS A 88 9.41 11.40 -18.17
C HIS A 88 9.43 12.59 -19.12
N SER A 89 10.52 12.77 -19.88
CA SER A 89 10.64 13.86 -20.84
C SER A 89 9.68 13.78 -22.05
N ARG A 90 9.08 12.60 -22.28
CA ARG A 90 8.17 12.35 -23.43
C ARG A 90 6.70 12.21 -23.03
N CYS A 91 6.43 12.17 -21.75
CA CYS A 91 5.09 11.99 -21.21
C CYS A 91 4.70 13.18 -20.34
N ALA A 92 3.42 13.55 -20.37
CA ALA A 92 2.88 14.47 -19.37
C ALA A 92 2.74 13.72 -18.04
N VAL A 93 3.35 14.23 -16.97
CA VAL A 93 3.24 13.65 -15.63
C VAL A 93 2.00 14.22 -14.96
N ILE A 94 1.14 13.32 -14.46
CA ILE A 94 -0.09 13.65 -13.74
C ILE A 94 -0.03 13.01 -12.36
N ASP A 95 0.07 13.82 -11.32
CA ASP A 95 0.10 13.36 -9.94
C ASP A 95 -1.33 13.22 -9.38
N PHE A 96 -1.65 12.01 -8.90
CA PHE A 96 -2.94 11.74 -8.24
C PHE A 96 -2.88 12.06 -6.74
N LEU A 97 -2.49 13.29 -6.43
CA LEU A 97 -2.48 13.79 -5.05
C LEU A 97 -3.88 14.25 -4.65
N ILE A 98 -4.32 13.84 -3.47
CA ILE A 98 -5.60 14.26 -2.90
C ILE A 98 -5.39 15.55 -2.10
N PRO A 99 -5.89 16.72 -2.58
CA PRO A 99 -5.82 17.96 -1.84
C PRO A 99 -6.54 17.84 -0.47
N LYS A 100 -6.01 18.51 0.54
CA LYS A 100 -6.57 18.44 1.90
C LYS A 100 -8.05 18.86 1.98
N ASN A 101 -8.44 19.83 1.20
CA ASN A 101 -9.81 20.36 1.10
C ASN A 101 -10.79 19.40 0.41
N GLU A 102 -10.30 18.47 -0.43
CA GLU A 102 -11.14 17.51 -1.15
C GLU A 102 -11.28 16.17 -0.43
N LYS A 103 -10.43 15.89 0.54
CA LYS A 103 -10.47 14.63 1.32
C LYS A 103 -11.85 14.30 1.89
N PRO A 104 -12.58 15.23 2.53
CA PRO A 104 -13.90 14.93 3.07
C PRO A 104 -14.90 14.55 1.99
N LYS A 105 -14.91 15.28 0.86
CA LYS A 105 -15.82 15.01 -0.27
C LYS A 105 -15.54 13.65 -0.91
N ILE A 106 -14.25 13.30 -1.09
CA ILE A 106 -13.85 12.02 -1.64
C ILE A 106 -14.24 10.87 -0.68
N ALA A 107 -14.01 11.06 0.63
CA ALA A 107 -14.41 10.07 1.63
C ALA A 107 -15.93 9.87 1.68
N GLU A 108 -16.72 10.94 1.54
CA GLU A 108 -18.18 10.88 1.48
C GLU A 108 -18.66 10.15 0.22
N ASN A 109 -18.16 10.49 -0.95
CA ASN A 109 -18.48 9.78 -2.20
C ASN A 109 -18.13 8.29 -2.10
N TYR A 110 -17.01 7.98 -1.46
CA TYR A 110 -16.60 6.60 -1.27
C TYR A 110 -17.51 5.86 -0.26
N LEU A 111 -17.97 6.55 0.80
CA LEU A 111 -18.94 6.02 1.75
C LEU A 111 -20.23 5.60 1.02
N HIS A 112 -20.78 6.47 0.19
CA HIS A 112 -21.97 6.14 -0.61
C HIS A 112 -21.72 4.93 -1.53
N ARG A 113 -20.55 4.87 -2.15
CA ARG A 113 -20.18 3.71 -2.98
C ARG A 113 -20.14 2.41 -2.19
N CYS A 114 -19.59 2.42 -0.98
CA CYS A 114 -19.57 1.26 -0.10
C CYS A 114 -20.99 0.87 0.36
N GLU A 115 -21.84 1.85 0.71
CA GLU A 115 -23.24 1.61 1.05
C GLU A 115 -24.01 0.93 -0.10
N ASP A 116 -23.79 1.38 -1.33
CA ASP A 116 -24.43 0.80 -2.52
C ASP A 116 -23.96 -0.63 -2.79
N VAL A 117 -22.67 -0.91 -2.62
CA VAL A 117 -22.11 -2.26 -2.76
C VAL A 117 -22.72 -3.18 -1.69
N LEU A 118 -22.72 -2.79 -0.42
CA LEU A 118 -23.24 -3.61 0.67
C LEU A 118 -24.74 -3.88 0.53
N LYS A 119 -25.52 -2.90 0.05
CA LYS A 119 -26.95 -3.10 -0.25
C LYS A 119 -27.17 -4.10 -1.38
N LYS A 120 -26.35 -4.09 -2.44
CA LYS A 120 -26.42 -5.05 -3.56
C LYS A 120 -26.07 -6.46 -3.15
N GLU A 121 -25.12 -6.60 -2.21
CA GLU A 121 -24.68 -7.88 -1.64
C GLU A 121 -25.58 -8.34 -0.47
N GLU A 122 -26.67 -7.60 -0.17
CA GLU A 122 -27.62 -7.90 0.92
C GLU A 122 -26.96 -8.05 2.30
N VAL A 123 -25.88 -7.29 2.56
CA VAL A 123 -25.14 -7.29 3.83
C VAL A 123 -25.66 -6.18 4.73
N GLU A 124 -26.11 -6.52 5.94
CA GLU A 124 -26.47 -5.53 6.96
C GLU A 124 -25.25 -4.78 7.46
N PHE A 125 -25.36 -3.46 7.63
CA PHE A 125 -24.24 -2.64 8.12
C PHE A 125 -24.68 -1.47 8.99
N GLU A 126 -23.81 -1.10 9.92
CA GLU A 126 -23.93 0.13 10.71
C GLU A 126 -23.13 1.26 10.05
N ARG A 127 -23.82 2.33 9.63
CA ARG A 127 -23.19 3.46 8.93
C ARG A 127 -22.03 4.09 9.71
N LYS A 128 -22.13 4.15 11.06
CA LYS A 128 -21.06 4.70 11.91
C LYS A 128 -19.78 3.87 11.82
N VAL A 129 -19.92 2.55 11.80
CA VAL A 129 -18.80 1.60 11.67
C VAL A 129 -18.12 1.75 10.31
N LEU A 130 -18.93 1.90 9.25
CA LEU A 130 -18.43 2.11 7.90
C LEU A 130 -17.62 3.40 7.77
N ILE A 131 -18.10 4.50 8.37
CA ILE A 131 -17.37 5.78 8.41
C ILE A 131 -16.03 5.62 9.12
N GLN A 132 -15.99 4.97 10.27
CA GLN A 132 -14.76 4.76 11.04
C GLN A 132 -13.75 3.89 10.27
N LEU A 133 -14.22 2.84 9.59
CA LEU A 133 -13.38 2.00 8.75
C LEU A 133 -12.76 2.79 7.59
N ILE A 134 -13.57 3.60 6.90
CA ILE A 134 -13.10 4.45 5.80
C ILE A 134 -12.08 5.45 6.31
N MET A 135 -12.37 6.18 7.37
CA MET A 135 -11.46 7.18 7.93
C MET A 135 -10.11 6.58 8.36
N LYS A 136 -10.14 5.35 8.86
CA LYS A 136 -8.92 4.65 9.29
C LYS A 136 -8.00 4.27 8.13
N HIS A 137 -8.56 3.86 7.00
CA HIS A 137 -7.78 3.36 5.85
C HIS A 137 -7.65 4.35 4.71
N PHE A 138 -8.32 5.53 4.80
CA PHE A 138 -8.23 6.55 3.76
C PHE A 138 -6.77 6.97 3.51
N PRO A 139 -6.30 7.04 2.26
CA PRO A 139 -7.04 6.89 1.00
C PRO A 139 -6.99 5.48 0.38
N ASP A 140 -6.63 4.44 1.12
CA ASP A 140 -6.55 3.06 0.61
C ASP A 140 -7.94 2.42 0.52
N PHE A 141 -8.63 2.72 -0.58
CA PHE A 141 -9.98 2.21 -0.83
C PHE A 141 -10.03 0.68 -1.04
N ARG A 142 -8.96 0.10 -1.62
CA ARG A 142 -8.87 -1.34 -1.83
C ARG A 142 -8.87 -2.08 -0.50
N ARG A 143 -8.13 -1.56 0.47
CA ARG A 143 -8.08 -2.13 1.81
C ARG A 143 -9.43 -2.06 2.52
N VAL A 144 -10.16 -0.95 2.39
CA VAL A 144 -11.52 -0.83 2.94
C VAL A 144 -12.42 -1.92 2.36
N LEU A 145 -12.43 -2.12 1.03
CA LEU A 145 -13.26 -3.16 0.41
C LEU A 145 -12.87 -4.57 0.86
N ASN A 146 -11.59 -4.87 0.95
CA ASN A 146 -11.11 -6.17 1.43
C ASN A 146 -11.54 -6.44 2.88
N GLU A 147 -11.48 -5.43 3.76
CA GLU A 147 -11.96 -5.55 5.13
C GLU A 147 -13.49 -5.75 5.16
N LEU A 148 -14.24 -4.99 4.37
CA LEU A 148 -15.69 -5.17 4.26
C LEU A 148 -16.04 -6.57 3.76
N GLN A 149 -15.36 -7.07 2.74
CA GLN A 149 -15.57 -8.41 2.20
C GLN A 149 -15.26 -9.49 3.24
N ARG A 150 -14.16 -9.35 3.98
CA ARG A 150 -13.80 -10.30 5.05
C ARG A 150 -14.86 -10.39 6.13
N TYR A 151 -15.43 -9.25 6.53
CA TYR A 151 -16.46 -9.20 7.58
C TYR A 151 -17.85 -9.51 7.08
N SER A 152 -18.14 -9.31 5.80
CA SER A 152 -19.44 -9.69 5.22
C SER A 152 -19.74 -11.19 5.31
N ALA A 153 -18.70 -12.02 5.44
CA ALA A 153 -18.85 -13.46 5.66
C ALA A 153 -19.62 -13.80 6.96
N SER A 154 -19.68 -12.88 7.93
CA SER A 154 -20.52 -13.01 9.15
C SER A 154 -21.96 -12.55 8.94
N GLY A 155 -22.31 -12.03 7.76
CA GLY A 155 -23.65 -11.53 7.40
C GLY A 155 -23.95 -10.12 7.90
N LYS A 156 -23.12 -9.54 8.77
CA LYS A 156 -23.36 -8.22 9.36
C LYS A 156 -22.06 -7.48 9.63
N ILE A 157 -22.04 -6.18 9.31
CA ILE A 157 -20.93 -5.28 9.62
C ILE A 157 -21.33 -4.39 10.80
N ASP A 158 -20.89 -4.75 12.00
CA ASP A 158 -21.15 -4.06 13.25
C ASP A 158 -19.83 -3.63 13.95
N THR A 159 -19.95 -3.19 15.20
CA THR A 159 -18.81 -2.76 16.01
C THR A 159 -17.75 -3.85 16.24
N GLY A 160 -18.07 -5.13 16.01
CA GLY A 160 -17.09 -6.23 16.06
C GLY A 160 -15.96 -6.08 15.07
N ILE A 161 -16.20 -5.45 13.91
CA ILE A 161 -15.14 -5.09 12.95
C ILE A 161 -14.14 -4.08 13.54
N LEU A 162 -14.60 -3.20 14.41
CA LEU A 162 -13.75 -2.19 15.04
C LEU A 162 -12.87 -2.79 16.13
N SER A 163 -13.34 -3.77 16.87
CA SER A 163 -12.57 -4.46 17.90
C SER A 163 -11.43 -5.30 17.29
N SER A 164 -11.67 -5.91 16.13
CA SER A 164 -10.61 -6.59 15.37
C SER A 164 -9.68 -5.62 14.60
N LEU A 165 -10.13 -4.37 14.44
CA LEU A 165 -9.37 -3.24 13.95
C LEU A 165 -8.74 -2.44 15.09
N GLU A 166 -8.95 -2.83 16.36
CA GLU A 166 -8.33 -2.15 17.49
C GLU A 166 -6.84 -2.00 17.23
N GLU A 167 -6.45 -0.77 17.24
CA GLU A 167 -5.06 -0.39 17.12
C GLU A 167 -4.32 -1.10 18.25
N LEU A 168 -3.24 -1.80 17.88
CA LEU A 168 -2.25 -2.30 18.83
C LEU A 168 -2.13 -1.27 19.95
N ASN A 169 -2.59 -1.61 21.14
CA ASN A 169 -2.59 -0.68 22.26
C ASN A 169 -1.15 -0.54 22.78
N VAL A 170 -0.37 0.29 22.06
CA VAL A 170 1.03 0.54 22.39
C VAL A 170 1.18 1.23 23.76
N THR A 171 0.12 1.85 24.26
CA THR A 171 0.15 2.54 25.54
C THR A 171 0.43 1.59 26.70
N GLU A 172 -0.26 0.44 26.75
CA GLU A 172 -0.02 -0.59 27.78
C GLU A 172 1.39 -1.19 27.67
N LEU A 173 1.85 -1.43 26.44
CA LEU A 173 3.20 -1.90 26.19
C LEU A 173 4.22 -0.88 26.73
N VAL A 174 4.08 0.40 26.35
CA VAL A 174 5.01 1.45 26.80
C VAL A 174 5.01 1.59 28.30
N GLU A 175 3.87 1.47 28.97
CA GLU A 175 3.78 1.50 30.42
C GLU A 175 4.54 0.32 31.07
N SER A 176 4.43 -0.87 30.49
CA SER A 176 5.20 -2.04 30.93
C SER A 176 6.70 -1.88 30.73
N LEU A 177 7.12 -1.28 29.59
CA LEU A 177 8.52 -0.97 29.32
C LEU A 177 9.08 0.08 30.29
N LYS A 178 8.35 1.17 30.51
CA LYS A 178 8.72 2.26 31.44
C LYS A 178 8.87 1.77 32.88
N THR A 179 7.97 0.89 33.31
CA THR A 179 7.97 0.33 34.66
C THR A 179 8.83 -0.93 34.79
N LYS A 180 9.51 -1.34 33.71
CA LYS A 180 10.38 -2.53 33.64
C LYS A 180 9.68 -3.82 34.04
N ARG A 181 8.38 -3.95 33.75
CA ARG A 181 7.59 -5.15 34.02
C ARG A 181 7.66 -6.14 32.85
N PHE A 182 8.68 -6.98 32.86
CA PHE A 182 8.93 -7.97 31.81
C PHE A 182 7.74 -8.90 31.57
N SER A 183 7.09 -9.39 32.64
CA SER A 183 5.95 -10.31 32.51
C SER A 183 4.76 -9.71 31.76
N ASP A 184 4.47 -8.41 31.99
CA ASP A 184 3.36 -7.73 31.34
C ASP A 184 3.69 -7.44 29.86
N MET A 185 4.92 -7.03 29.59
CA MET A 185 5.44 -6.85 28.24
C MET A 185 5.35 -8.16 27.43
N ARG A 186 5.77 -9.30 28.03
CA ARG A 186 5.66 -10.60 27.36
C ARG A 186 4.22 -11.02 27.10
N LYS A 187 3.30 -10.81 28.06
CA LYS A 187 1.88 -11.09 27.87
C LYS A 187 1.30 -10.26 26.73
N TRP A 188 1.64 -8.97 26.69
CA TRP A 188 1.22 -8.08 25.61
C TRP A 188 1.72 -8.59 24.25
N THR A 189 2.98 -9.01 24.16
CA THR A 189 3.56 -9.56 22.93
C THR A 189 2.78 -10.80 22.49
N ASN A 190 2.54 -11.76 23.36
CA ASN A 190 1.80 -12.98 23.01
C ASN A 190 0.39 -12.68 22.51
N SER A 191 -0.30 -11.72 23.11
CA SER A 191 -1.67 -11.34 22.71
C SER A 191 -1.73 -10.59 21.38
N ASN A 192 -0.60 -10.08 20.86
CA ASN A 192 -0.54 -9.27 19.64
C ASN A 192 0.28 -9.89 18.51
N MET A 193 0.85 -11.07 18.71
CA MET A 193 1.69 -11.75 17.69
C MET A 193 0.90 -12.29 16.48
N ASP A 194 -0.43 -12.44 16.59
CA ASP A 194 -1.28 -12.74 15.44
C ASP A 194 -1.33 -11.60 14.41
N SER A 195 -0.85 -10.42 14.80
CA SER A 195 -0.69 -9.27 13.92
C SER A 195 0.65 -9.37 13.16
N ASP A 196 0.70 -8.78 11.95
CA ASP A 196 1.93 -8.64 11.18
C ASP A 196 3.02 -7.94 12.01
N THR A 197 4.13 -8.64 12.25
CA THR A 197 5.29 -8.18 13.04
C THR A 197 5.83 -6.86 12.50
N THR A 198 5.83 -6.68 11.18
CA THR A 198 6.25 -5.43 10.51
C THR A 198 5.39 -4.25 10.95
N ARG A 199 4.09 -4.49 11.14
CA ARG A 199 3.16 -3.48 11.62
C ARG A 199 3.44 -3.08 13.07
N ILE A 200 3.84 -4.03 13.90
CA ILE A 200 4.22 -3.75 15.30
C ILE A 200 5.47 -2.87 15.33
N PHE A 201 6.53 -3.23 14.59
CA PHE A 201 7.75 -2.43 14.48
C PHE A 201 7.47 -1.02 13.97
N ARG A 202 6.64 -0.89 12.93
CA ARG A 202 6.27 0.41 12.38
C ARG A 202 5.57 1.29 13.41
N LYS A 203 4.61 0.72 14.15
CA LYS A 203 3.86 1.46 15.16
C LYS A 203 4.71 1.87 16.35
N LEU A 204 5.63 1.00 16.78
CA LEU A 204 6.64 1.34 17.78
C LEU A 204 7.47 2.54 17.32
N TYR A 205 8.01 2.48 16.11
CA TYR A 205 8.80 3.57 15.52
C TYR A 205 8.04 4.90 15.49
N ASP A 206 6.80 4.91 15.01
CA ASP A 206 5.97 6.12 14.88
C ASP A 206 5.66 6.75 16.27
N SER A 207 5.65 5.93 17.33
CA SER A 207 5.33 6.37 18.69
C SER A 207 6.53 6.77 19.55
N LEU A 208 7.78 6.50 19.11
CA LEU A 208 9.00 6.72 19.91
C LEU A 208 9.11 8.14 20.49
N ASN A 209 8.84 9.15 19.66
CA ASN A 209 8.94 10.56 20.08
C ASN A 209 7.94 10.94 21.19
N SER A 210 6.84 10.21 21.31
CA SER A 210 5.83 10.46 22.33
C SER A 210 6.26 9.95 23.71
N TYR A 211 7.01 8.86 23.77
CA TYR A 211 7.28 8.11 24.98
C TYR A 211 8.74 8.13 25.46
N LEU A 212 9.69 8.29 24.53
CA LEU A 212 11.12 8.32 24.88
C LEU A 212 11.65 9.74 25.04
N LYS A 213 12.70 9.87 25.88
CA LYS A 213 13.49 11.09 25.92
C LYS A 213 14.22 11.27 24.58
N PRO A 214 14.41 12.52 24.09
CA PRO A 214 15.03 12.78 22.79
C PRO A 214 16.40 12.11 22.60
N GLN A 215 17.17 11.96 23.66
CA GLN A 215 18.50 11.33 23.63
C GLN A 215 18.45 9.82 23.36
N SER A 216 17.35 9.14 23.72
CA SER A 216 17.19 7.70 23.56
C SER A 216 16.48 7.30 22.24
N VAL A 217 15.91 8.27 21.51
CA VAL A 217 15.21 7.98 20.24
C VAL A 217 16.14 7.37 19.20
N PRO A 218 17.37 7.89 18.94
CA PRO A 218 18.27 7.28 17.98
C PRO A 218 18.64 5.84 18.31
N GLN A 219 18.88 5.55 19.60
CA GLN A 219 19.18 4.18 20.06
C GLN A 219 18.02 3.23 19.81
N ALA A 220 16.79 3.63 20.14
CA ALA A 220 15.61 2.83 19.90
C ALA A 220 15.39 2.54 18.39
N VAL A 221 15.70 3.50 17.52
CA VAL A 221 15.60 3.31 16.05
C VAL A 221 16.59 2.25 15.58
N LEU A 222 17.83 2.27 16.08
CA LEU A 222 18.84 1.26 15.73
C LEU A 222 18.42 -0.13 16.20
N ILE A 223 17.91 -0.25 17.43
CA ILE A 223 17.40 -1.52 17.97
C ILE A 223 16.25 -2.03 17.08
N ILE A 224 15.24 -1.21 16.81
CA ILE A 224 14.09 -1.62 15.97
C ILE A 224 14.55 -2.06 14.58
N ALA A 225 15.47 -1.33 13.95
CA ALA A 225 15.97 -1.66 12.61
C ALA A 225 16.71 -3.01 12.59
N ASP A 226 17.52 -3.30 13.61
CA ASP A 226 18.25 -4.56 13.73
C ASP A 226 17.30 -5.76 13.92
N TYR A 227 16.31 -5.65 14.80
CA TYR A 227 15.34 -6.72 15.02
C TYR A 227 14.34 -6.85 13.87
N GLN A 228 14.01 -5.79 13.17
CA GLN A 228 13.21 -5.86 11.95
C GLN A 228 13.98 -6.59 10.84
N TYR A 229 15.28 -6.36 10.70
CA TYR A 229 16.13 -7.12 9.78
C TYR A 229 16.18 -8.60 10.18
N LYS A 230 16.41 -8.90 11.46
CA LYS A 230 16.44 -10.27 11.99
C LYS A 230 15.11 -11.00 11.78
N SER A 231 13.98 -10.31 11.78
CA SER A 231 12.65 -10.92 11.61
C SER A 231 12.49 -11.69 10.29
N ALA A 232 13.28 -11.36 9.26
CA ALA A 232 13.28 -12.09 8.00
C ALA A 232 13.93 -13.49 8.09
N PHE A 233 14.71 -13.77 9.15
CA PHE A 233 15.56 -14.97 9.25
C PHE A 233 15.30 -15.82 10.49
N VAL A 234 14.60 -15.29 11.50
CA VAL A 234 14.34 -16.01 12.75
C VAL A 234 13.22 -17.03 12.59
N ALA A 235 13.37 -18.18 13.27
CA ALA A 235 12.35 -19.22 13.31
C ALA A 235 11.16 -18.85 14.21
N ASP A 236 11.40 -18.04 15.24
CA ASP A 236 10.39 -17.63 16.22
C ASP A 236 10.31 -16.12 16.33
N GLN A 237 9.21 -15.57 15.83
CA GLN A 237 8.95 -14.12 15.81
C GLN A 237 8.63 -13.56 17.21
N GLU A 238 8.05 -14.39 18.11
CA GLU A 238 7.75 -13.99 19.48
C GLU A 238 9.04 -13.70 20.24
N ILE A 239 10.00 -14.63 20.18
CA ILE A 239 11.30 -14.47 20.83
C ILE A 239 12.02 -13.24 20.30
N ASN A 240 12.00 -13.02 18.99
CA ASN A 240 12.62 -11.87 18.36
C ASN A 240 12.00 -10.53 18.84
N MET A 241 10.68 -10.47 18.91
CA MET A 241 9.97 -9.29 19.39
C MET A 241 10.23 -9.04 20.88
N VAL A 242 10.15 -10.08 21.71
CA VAL A 242 10.44 -9.98 23.15
C VAL A 242 11.88 -9.51 23.38
N ALA A 243 12.84 -10.00 22.61
CA ALA A 243 14.22 -9.56 22.69
C ALA A 243 14.39 -8.08 22.34
N CYS A 244 13.76 -7.62 21.24
CA CYS A 244 13.73 -6.21 20.85
C CYS A 244 13.18 -5.32 21.97
N LEU A 245 12.02 -5.67 22.50
CA LEU A 245 11.36 -4.89 23.55
C LEU A 245 12.17 -4.89 24.87
N THR A 246 12.85 -6.00 25.17
CA THR A 246 13.73 -6.11 26.34
C THR A 246 14.94 -5.17 26.19
N GLU A 247 15.55 -5.11 25.02
CA GLU A 247 16.68 -4.23 24.75
C GLU A 247 16.26 -2.76 24.84
N ILE A 248 15.10 -2.40 24.26
CA ILE A 248 14.53 -1.04 24.43
C ILE A 248 14.26 -0.72 25.92
N MET A 249 13.75 -1.69 26.69
CA MET A 249 13.48 -1.53 28.13
C MET A 249 14.76 -1.25 28.94
N VAL A 250 15.88 -1.84 28.55
CA VAL A 250 17.17 -1.74 29.24
C VAL A 250 17.93 -0.48 28.81
N GLU A 251 18.03 -0.26 27.51
CA GLU A 251 18.90 0.73 26.89
C GLU A 251 18.26 2.13 26.77
N CYS A 252 16.93 2.22 26.76
CA CYS A 252 16.25 3.48 26.50
C CYS A 252 15.67 4.13 27.78
N SER A 253 15.70 5.46 27.81
CA SER A 253 15.11 6.26 28.88
C SER A 253 13.76 6.81 28.46
N PHE A 254 12.72 6.49 29.23
CA PHE A 254 11.35 6.94 29.02
C PHE A 254 11.11 8.32 29.67
N LYS A 255 10.11 9.04 29.14
CA LYS A 255 9.65 10.32 29.70
C LYS A 255 8.90 10.12 31.01
#